data_ade36fcb99cbf32f0220e23f2c27b873
#
_entry.id   ade36fcb99cbf32f0220e23f2c27b873
#
_cell.length_a   1.000
_cell.length_b   1.000
_cell.length_c   1.000
_cell.angle_alpha   90.00
_cell.angle_beta   90.00
_cell.angle_gamma   90.00
#
_symmetry.space_group_name_H-M   'P 1'
#
loop_
_entity.id
_entity.type
_entity.pdbx_description
1 polymer ?
#
loop_
_entity_poly.entity_id
_entity_poly.type
_entity_poly.pdbx_seq_one_letter_code
_entity_poly.pdbx_strand_id
1 'polypeptide(L)'
;MYAITCEYFTVVEMKSTKYHVEIYSKTADTVTLIYVVISQDAPDKQKPIDILSYIGSLPLGSDAARVSEMSAWIAGNINSTTTKLNQVPNQFGGITYTLYGTPSVWFLEIGDPTI
;
A
#
# COMPACT_ATOMS: atom_id res chain seq x y z
N MET A 1 -13.25 2.72 -20.41
CA MET A 1 -12.87 2.67 -18.98
C MET A 1 -13.03 4.05 -18.37
N TYR A 2 -13.60 4.11 -17.20
CA TYR A 2 -13.76 5.35 -16.45
C TYR A 2 -12.73 5.35 -15.32
N ALA A 3 -11.89 6.38 -15.27
CA ALA A 3 -10.84 6.47 -14.26
C ALA A 3 -10.98 7.77 -13.47
N ILE A 4 -11.03 7.64 -12.15
CA ILE A 4 -10.93 8.76 -11.23
C ILE A 4 -9.61 8.58 -10.49
N THR A 5 -8.79 9.63 -10.48
CA THR A 5 -7.50 9.59 -9.80
C THR A 5 -7.49 10.63 -8.69
N CYS A 6 -7.16 10.18 -7.49
CA CYS A 6 -6.90 11.05 -6.36
C CYS A 6 -5.44 10.95 -5.99
N GLU A 7 -4.79 12.08 -5.82
CA GLU A 7 -3.38 12.12 -5.44
C GLU A 7 -3.22 12.82 -4.09
N TYR A 8 -2.35 12.25 -3.27
CA TYR A 8 -2.12 12.74 -1.92
C TYR A 8 -0.63 12.83 -1.68
N PHE A 9 -0.18 14.01 -1.27
CA PHE A 9 1.21 14.21 -0.87
C PHE A 9 1.26 14.68 0.57
N THR A 10 2.13 14.06 1.36
CA THR A 10 2.48 14.59 2.67
C THR A 10 3.98 14.42 2.88
N VAL A 11 4.58 15.39 3.54
CA VAL A 11 6.00 15.37 3.88
C VAL A 11 6.10 15.36 5.39
N VAL A 12 6.79 14.33 5.93
CA VAL A 12 7.08 14.24 7.34
C VAL A 12 8.41 14.94 7.57
N GLU A 13 8.40 16.02 8.31
CA GLU A 13 9.55 16.93 8.46
C GLU A 13 10.86 16.26 8.84
N MET A 14 10.83 15.37 9.83
CA MET A 14 12.06 14.83 10.38
C MET A 14 12.73 13.76 9.53
N LYS A 15 11.99 13.12 8.64
CA LYS A 15 12.48 11.94 7.90
C LYS A 15 12.33 12.09 6.40
N SER A 16 11.81 13.21 5.93
CA SER A 16 11.56 13.42 4.50
C SER A 16 10.83 12.25 3.86
N THR A 17 9.86 11.70 4.58
CA THR A 17 9.02 10.62 4.05
C THR A 17 7.89 11.22 3.26
N LYS A 18 7.72 10.73 2.04
CA LYS A 18 6.64 11.18 1.14
C LYS A 18 5.80 9.98 0.76
N TYR A 19 4.49 10.17 0.72
CA TYR A 19 3.65 9.14 0.14
C TYR A 19 2.67 9.74 -0.86
N HIS A 20 2.31 8.92 -1.84
CA HIS A 20 1.45 9.29 -2.95
C HIS A 20 0.42 8.18 -3.08
N VAL A 21 -0.86 8.56 -3.15
CA VAL A 21 -1.96 7.60 -3.27
C VAL A 21 -2.75 7.93 -4.53
N GLU A 22 -3.00 6.93 -5.36
CA GLU A 22 -3.86 7.05 -6.53
C GLU A 22 -5.00 6.05 -6.39
N ILE A 23 -6.20 6.51 -6.67
CA ILE A 23 -7.41 5.68 -6.61
C ILE A 23 -8.01 5.64 -8.01
N TYR A 24 -8.21 4.44 -8.53
CA TYR A 24 -8.77 4.22 -9.85
C TYR A 24 -10.13 3.54 -9.75
N SER A 25 -11.02 3.89 -10.65
CA SER A 25 -12.36 3.32 -10.70
C SER A 25 -12.83 3.16 -12.15
N LYS A 26 -13.62 2.13 -12.41
CA LYS A 26 -14.30 1.94 -13.69
C LYS A 26 -15.59 2.71 -13.74
N THR A 27 -16.21 2.97 -12.59
CA THR A 27 -17.45 3.72 -12.46
C THR A 27 -17.30 4.75 -11.34
N ALA A 28 -18.25 5.69 -11.26
CA ALA A 28 -18.22 6.71 -10.21
C ALA A 28 -18.43 6.13 -8.80
N ASP A 29 -18.96 4.92 -8.68
CA ASP A 29 -19.39 4.36 -7.40
C ASP A 29 -18.49 3.25 -6.87
N THR A 30 -17.52 2.76 -7.67
CA THR A 30 -16.70 1.62 -7.26
C THR A 30 -15.22 1.91 -7.43
N VAL A 31 -14.42 1.47 -6.46
CA VAL A 31 -12.96 1.55 -6.52
C VAL A 31 -12.43 0.21 -7.03
N THR A 32 -11.62 0.24 -8.10
CA THR A 32 -11.04 -0.95 -8.70
C THR A 32 -9.60 -1.18 -8.23
N LEU A 33 -8.86 -0.09 -8.03
CA LEU A 33 -7.45 -0.17 -7.68
C LEU A 33 -7.06 1.01 -6.80
N ILE A 34 -6.34 0.72 -5.74
CA ILE A 34 -5.65 1.73 -4.94
C ILE A 34 -4.15 1.47 -5.10
N TYR A 35 -3.41 2.50 -5.49
CA TYR A 35 -1.98 2.41 -5.71
C TYR A 35 -1.27 3.37 -4.77
N VAL A 36 -0.33 2.85 -3.98
CA VAL A 36 0.39 3.64 -2.97
C VAL A 36 1.88 3.55 -3.23
N VAL A 37 2.55 4.70 -3.22
CA VAL A 37 4.01 4.79 -3.29
C VAL A 37 4.49 5.55 -2.06
N ILE A 38 5.47 4.97 -1.35
CA ILE A 38 6.12 5.65 -0.22
C ILE A 38 7.61 5.72 -0.52
N SER A 39 8.16 6.93 -0.53
CA SER A 39 9.58 7.14 -0.67
C SER A 39 10.12 7.85 0.57
N GLN A 40 11.36 7.53 0.95
CA GLN A 40 11.99 8.11 2.12
C GLN A 40 13.50 8.20 1.93
N ASP A 41 14.10 9.26 2.49
CA ASP A 41 15.52 9.52 2.37
C ASP A 41 16.34 8.71 3.38
N ALA A 42 15.77 8.44 4.55
CA ALA A 42 16.44 7.68 5.61
C ALA A 42 15.75 6.33 5.80
N PRO A 43 16.50 5.25 6.00
CA PRO A 43 15.90 3.94 6.22
C PRO A 43 15.12 3.93 7.53
N ASP A 44 13.81 3.72 7.41
CA ASP A 44 12.89 3.60 8.53
C ASP A 44 11.84 2.59 8.08
N LYS A 45 11.86 1.42 8.67
CA LYS A 45 10.93 0.35 8.27
C LYS A 45 9.55 0.55 8.88
N GLN A 46 9.47 1.16 10.05
CA GLN A 46 8.21 1.30 10.77
C GLN A 46 7.26 2.30 10.08
N LYS A 47 7.79 3.41 9.57
CA LYS A 47 6.96 4.42 8.92
C LYS A 47 6.20 3.87 7.71
N PRO A 48 6.86 3.21 6.74
CA PRO A 48 6.12 2.61 5.63
C PRO A 48 5.17 1.50 6.07
N ILE A 49 5.55 0.69 7.07
CA ILE A 49 4.66 -0.34 7.60
C ILE A 49 3.36 0.30 8.12
N ASP A 50 3.47 1.36 8.91
CA ASP A 50 2.32 2.03 9.50
C ASP A 50 1.41 2.65 8.42
N ILE A 51 2.00 3.35 7.46
CA ILE A 51 1.23 4.00 6.39
C ILE A 51 0.54 2.98 5.50
N LEU A 52 1.28 1.97 5.04
CA LEU A 52 0.71 0.94 4.15
C LEU A 52 -0.34 0.10 4.86
N SER A 53 -0.14 -0.20 6.13
CA SER A 53 -1.12 -0.95 6.92
C SER A 53 -2.42 -0.15 7.11
N TYR A 54 -2.30 1.15 7.36
CA TYR A 54 -3.48 2.00 7.49
C TYR A 54 -4.28 2.05 6.18
N ILE A 55 -3.60 2.35 5.07
CA ILE A 55 -4.27 2.44 3.76
C ILE A 55 -4.82 1.07 3.37
N GLY A 56 -4.05 0.01 3.59
CA GLY A 56 -4.48 -1.34 3.29
C GLY A 56 -5.69 -1.81 4.11
N SER A 57 -5.90 -1.22 5.29
CA SER A 57 -7.03 -1.57 6.13
C SER A 57 -8.36 -1.01 5.61
N LEU A 58 -8.32 0.08 4.84
CA LEU A 58 -9.53 0.78 4.42
C LEU A 58 -10.53 -0.11 3.66
N PRO A 59 -10.09 -0.91 2.65
CA PRO A 59 -11.03 -1.78 1.95
C PRO A 59 -11.56 -2.94 2.80
N LEU A 60 -10.91 -3.26 3.91
CA LEU A 60 -11.30 -4.37 4.79
C LEU A 60 -12.32 -3.95 5.85
N GLY A 61 -12.53 -2.65 6.01
CA GLY A 61 -13.54 -2.13 6.92
C GLY A 61 -13.29 -2.53 8.38
N SER A 62 -14.31 -3.10 9.01
CA SER A 62 -14.26 -3.48 10.42
C SER A 62 -13.79 -4.92 10.67
N ASP A 63 -13.30 -5.62 9.65
CA ASP A 63 -12.79 -6.99 9.79
C ASP A 63 -11.40 -6.98 10.44
N ALA A 64 -11.38 -6.95 11.76
CA ALA A 64 -10.14 -6.84 12.54
C ALA A 64 -9.17 -7.99 12.28
N ALA A 65 -9.68 -9.20 12.05
CA ALA A 65 -8.83 -10.36 11.78
C ALA A 65 -8.09 -10.21 10.46
N ARG A 66 -8.80 -9.77 9.41
CA ARG A 66 -8.18 -9.54 8.10
C ARG A 66 -7.18 -8.39 8.12
N VAL A 67 -7.51 -7.32 8.82
CA VAL A 67 -6.61 -6.19 9.00
C VAL A 67 -5.32 -6.63 9.69
N SER A 68 -5.42 -7.44 10.74
CA SER A 68 -4.27 -7.95 11.47
C SER A 68 -3.39 -8.83 10.57
N GLU A 69 -4.00 -9.74 9.80
CA GLU A 69 -3.26 -10.60 8.88
C GLU A 69 -2.54 -9.79 7.80
N MET A 70 -3.22 -8.81 7.22
CA MET A 70 -2.66 -7.95 6.18
C MET A 70 -1.50 -7.12 6.72
N SER A 71 -1.64 -6.52 7.89
CA SER A 71 -0.58 -5.72 8.53
C SER A 71 0.64 -6.57 8.85
N ALA A 72 0.43 -7.79 9.36
CA ALA A 72 1.53 -8.72 9.65
C ALA A 72 2.27 -9.14 8.37
N TRP A 73 1.55 -9.32 7.27
CA TRP A 73 2.14 -9.66 5.99
C TRP A 73 2.99 -8.50 5.46
N ILE A 74 2.50 -7.29 5.53
CA ILE A 74 3.27 -6.10 5.12
C ILE A 74 4.54 -5.98 5.97
N ALA A 75 4.40 -6.05 7.30
CA ALA A 75 5.53 -5.90 8.22
C ALA A 75 6.57 -7.00 8.00
N GLY A 76 6.14 -8.24 7.83
CA GLY A 76 7.06 -9.36 7.59
C GLY A 76 7.88 -9.18 6.33
N ASN A 77 7.26 -8.76 5.24
CA ASN A 77 7.96 -8.56 3.98
C ASN A 77 8.91 -7.36 4.03
N ILE A 78 8.48 -6.25 4.60
CA ILE A 78 9.33 -5.06 4.71
C ILE A 78 10.52 -5.33 5.61
N ASN A 79 10.28 -5.95 6.77
CA ASN A 79 11.36 -6.23 7.74
C ASN A 79 12.39 -7.23 7.22
N SER A 80 11.98 -8.15 6.36
CA SER A 80 12.89 -9.16 5.81
C SER A 80 13.62 -8.70 4.55
N THR A 81 13.29 -7.55 4.00
CA THR A 81 13.88 -7.06 2.76
C THR A 81 15.09 -6.18 3.06
N THR A 82 16.25 -6.56 2.53
CA THR A 82 17.50 -5.79 2.69
C THR A 82 17.85 -4.99 1.45
N THR A 83 17.56 -5.50 0.26
CA THR A 83 17.90 -4.82 -1.00
C THR A 83 16.69 -4.58 -1.88
N LYS A 84 15.90 -5.62 -2.17
CA LYS A 84 14.77 -5.52 -3.08
C LYS A 84 13.74 -6.58 -2.77
N LEU A 85 12.47 -6.20 -2.83
CA LEU A 85 11.35 -7.11 -2.79
C LEU A 85 10.69 -7.11 -4.16
N ASN A 86 10.70 -8.26 -4.83
CA ASN A 86 9.94 -8.45 -6.07
C ASN A 86 8.44 -8.52 -5.74
N GLN A 87 7.59 -8.34 -6.73
CA GLN A 87 6.14 -8.34 -6.52
C GLN A 87 5.68 -9.59 -5.77
N VAL A 88 5.05 -9.38 -4.61
CA VAL A 88 4.51 -10.45 -3.78
C VAL A 88 3.01 -10.23 -3.66
N PRO A 89 2.18 -11.08 -4.30
CA PRO A 89 0.73 -10.98 -4.16
C PRO A 89 0.24 -11.75 -2.94
N ASN A 90 -0.86 -11.29 -2.36
CA ASN A 90 -1.60 -12.02 -1.35
C ASN A 90 -3.05 -11.55 -1.39
N GLN A 91 -3.95 -12.30 -0.79
CA GLN A 91 -5.36 -11.97 -0.76
C GLN A 91 -5.88 -11.85 0.67
N PHE A 92 -6.64 -10.79 0.91
CA PHE A 92 -7.30 -10.56 2.18
C PHE A 92 -8.74 -10.12 1.89
N GLY A 93 -9.71 -10.86 2.42
CA GLY A 93 -11.10 -10.59 2.17
C GLY A 93 -11.50 -10.63 0.70
N GLY A 94 -10.87 -11.50 -0.10
CA GLY A 94 -11.13 -11.59 -1.54
C GLY A 94 -10.50 -10.50 -2.38
N ILE A 95 -9.73 -9.60 -1.76
CA ILE A 95 -9.05 -8.49 -2.45
C ILE A 95 -7.57 -8.85 -2.60
N THR A 96 -7.02 -8.64 -3.79
CA THR A 96 -5.60 -8.89 -4.05
C THR A 96 -4.76 -7.68 -3.64
N TYR A 97 -3.73 -7.93 -2.83
CA TYR A 97 -2.74 -6.95 -2.42
C TYR A 97 -1.40 -7.36 -3.01
N THR A 98 -0.68 -6.45 -3.61
CA THR A 98 0.65 -6.72 -4.17
C THR A 98 1.64 -5.71 -3.59
N LEU A 99 2.69 -6.22 -2.95
CA LEU A 99 3.72 -5.41 -2.30
C LEU A 99 5.05 -5.62 -3.01
N TYR A 100 5.79 -4.54 -3.24
CA TYR A 100 7.13 -4.62 -3.82
C TYR A 100 7.90 -3.33 -3.55
N GLY A 101 9.19 -3.35 -3.80
CA GLY A 101 10.01 -2.15 -3.68
C GLY A 101 11.38 -2.38 -3.09
N THR A 102 11.94 -1.32 -2.53
CA THR A 102 13.24 -1.29 -1.86
C THR A 102 13.10 -0.55 -0.54
N PRO A 103 14.11 -0.61 0.34
CA PRO A 103 14.04 0.16 1.60
C PRO A 103 13.88 1.68 1.42
N SER A 104 14.17 2.22 0.24
CA SER A 104 13.98 3.65 -0.05
C SER A 104 12.63 3.97 -0.68
N VAL A 105 11.98 3.00 -1.30
CA VAL A 105 10.68 3.23 -1.96
C VAL A 105 9.86 1.94 -1.95
N TRP A 106 8.67 2.03 -1.36
CA TRP A 106 7.74 0.91 -1.28
C TRP A 106 6.50 1.18 -2.12
N PHE A 107 5.96 0.12 -2.72
CA PHE A 107 4.77 0.16 -3.55
C PHE A 107 3.76 -0.85 -3.03
N LEU A 108 2.51 -0.43 -2.93
CA LEU A 108 1.40 -1.33 -2.59
C LEU A 108 0.27 -1.09 -3.60
N GLU A 109 -0.16 -2.17 -4.25
CA GLU A 109 -1.32 -2.15 -5.13
C GLU A 109 -2.43 -2.97 -4.47
N ILE A 110 -3.60 -2.38 -4.36
CA ILE A 110 -4.77 -3.02 -3.75
C ILE A 110 -5.86 -3.08 -4.80
N GLY A 111 -6.24 -4.29 -5.21
CA GLY A 111 -7.19 -4.52 -6.27
C GLY A 111 -6.55 -5.15 -7.48
N ASP A 112 -7.32 -5.23 -8.56
CA ASP A 112 -6.85 -5.86 -9.81
C ASP A 112 -6.89 -4.82 -10.93
N PRO A 113 -5.72 -4.38 -11.43
CA PRO A 113 -5.68 -3.36 -12.49
C PRO A 113 -6.19 -3.87 -13.84
N THR A 114 -6.39 -5.18 -13.98
CA THR A 114 -6.86 -5.75 -15.25
C THR A 114 -8.38 -5.88 -15.34
N ILE A 115 -9.09 -5.65 -14.28
CA ILE A 115 -10.55 -5.74 -14.25
C ILE A 115 -11.23 -4.53 -14.88
#